data_d563450b288e9ec133221ad54fd1fe30
#
_entry.id   d563450b288e9ec133221ad54fd1fe30
#
_cell.length_a   1.000
_cell.length_b   1.000
_cell.length_c   1.000
_cell.angle_alpha   90.00
_cell.angle_beta   90.00
_cell.angle_gamma   90.00
#
_symmetry.space_group_name_H-M   'P 1'
#
loop_
_entity.id
_entity.type
_entity.pdbx_description
1 polymer ?
#
loop_
_entity_poly.entity_id
_entity_poly.type
_entity_poly.pdbx_seq_one_letter_code
_entity_poly.pdbx_strand_id
1 'polypeptide(L)'
;MQNTPDGDVRVRNALSRFMDISPWSLGTRKDLISAIVWTMMTSADGTAFFLPVTQDGLLRDLVPMPGAQALSPDEGATVYIQWRGRQYDPQTVLQFRRWVDPNFPWQGLGLRMSLLDVVNSLRQEQATKKGFMSDKWKPSVIVKVDALSDEFAGPEGRRRLTDEYITGSEAGAPWIIPSELMEVQQVKPLSLSDLAIKDGVELDKKAVAALIGVTPYMLGAGAYSDAEHNHMIKTTATTIANIICQELTRKLLFASDLYFTMSTRRLYSYSTKELADVASSLYVRGLMDGNEVRDWVGLSPREGLGELVILENYIPRGMIGEQNKLTQGGEDNGA
;
A
#
# COMPACT_ATOMS: atom_id res chain seq x y z
N MET A 1 -10.95 17.01 15.68
CA MET A 1 -11.91 16.52 16.69
C MET A 1 -11.63 17.21 18.01
N GLN A 2 -12.61 17.33 18.83
CA GLN A 2 -12.50 17.80 20.23
C GLN A 2 -13.09 16.72 21.14
N ASN A 3 -12.34 16.34 22.16
CA ASN A 3 -12.80 15.42 23.18
C ASN A 3 -13.65 16.19 24.19
N THR A 4 -14.90 15.78 24.37
CA THR A 4 -15.85 16.38 25.32
C THR A 4 -16.38 15.30 26.26
N PRO A 5 -16.96 15.66 27.42
CA PRO A 5 -17.56 14.68 28.35
C PRO A 5 -18.64 13.80 27.69
N ASP A 6 -19.31 14.32 26.67
CA ASP A 6 -20.40 13.64 25.96
C ASP A 6 -19.90 12.88 24.71
N GLY A 7 -18.57 12.83 24.47
CA GLY A 7 -17.96 12.17 23.35
C GLY A 7 -17.19 13.12 22.42
N ASP A 8 -16.67 12.56 21.33
CA ASP A 8 -15.83 13.28 20.39
C ASP A 8 -16.65 14.08 19.37
N VAL A 9 -16.45 15.39 19.33
CA VAL A 9 -17.18 16.31 18.43
C VAL A 9 -16.26 16.83 17.34
N ARG A 10 -16.76 16.91 16.10
CA ARG A 10 -16.02 17.49 14.98
C ARG A 10 -15.97 19.01 15.10
N VAL A 11 -14.77 19.56 15.25
CA VAL A 11 -14.54 21.01 15.23
C VAL A 11 -14.60 21.54 13.79
N ARG A 12 -15.36 22.61 13.59
CA ARG A 12 -15.48 23.31 12.30
C ARG A 12 -14.93 24.73 12.44
N ASN A 13 -13.65 24.90 12.15
CA ASN A 13 -12.98 26.21 12.19
C ASN A 13 -12.08 26.38 10.95
N ALA A 14 -11.37 27.50 10.88
CA ALA A 14 -10.48 27.80 9.75
C ALA A 14 -9.38 26.73 9.57
N LEU A 15 -8.79 26.22 10.66
CA LEU A 15 -7.78 25.16 10.60
C LEU A 15 -8.37 23.84 10.06
N SER A 16 -9.55 23.44 10.53
CA SER A 16 -10.19 22.21 10.03
C SER A 16 -10.52 22.31 8.55
N ARG A 17 -11.03 23.46 8.09
CA ARG A 17 -11.30 23.70 6.67
C ARG A 17 -10.01 23.66 5.84
N PHE A 18 -8.93 24.28 6.32
CA PHE A 18 -7.63 24.24 5.66
C PHE A 18 -7.12 22.81 5.53
N MET A 19 -7.09 22.05 6.61
CA MET A 19 -6.61 20.66 6.63
C MET A 19 -7.50 19.70 5.81
N ASP A 20 -8.80 19.97 5.72
CA ASP A 20 -9.74 19.14 4.98
C ASP A 20 -9.65 19.32 3.46
N ILE A 21 -9.26 20.49 2.98
CA ILE A 21 -9.32 20.85 1.56
C ILE A 21 -7.91 20.90 0.95
N SER A 22 -7.10 21.86 1.35
CA SER A 22 -5.80 22.16 0.74
C SER A 22 -4.80 22.62 1.81
N PRO A 23 -4.25 21.68 2.57
CA PRO A 23 -3.21 21.97 3.58
C PRO A 23 -1.84 22.22 2.97
N TRP A 24 -1.73 22.14 1.65
CA TRP A 24 -0.53 22.35 0.88
C TRP A 24 -0.83 23.27 -0.31
N SER A 25 -0.04 24.33 -0.49
CA SER A 25 -0.25 25.35 -1.53
C SER A 25 -0.19 24.78 -2.97
N LEU A 26 0.52 23.65 -3.17
CA LEU A 26 0.67 23.00 -4.47
C LEU A 26 -0.33 21.87 -4.73
N GLY A 27 -1.21 21.56 -3.77
CA GLY A 27 -2.13 20.44 -3.95
C GLY A 27 -3.21 20.32 -2.90
N THR A 28 -4.01 19.28 -3.05
CA THR A 28 -5.10 18.94 -2.15
C THR A 28 -4.62 18.17 -0.92
N ARG A 29 -5.50 17.93 0.04
CA ARG A 29 -5.23 17.01 1.16
C ARG A 29 -4.78 15.63 0.68
N LYS A 30 -5.38 15.12 -0.40
CA LYS A 30 -4.99 13.83 -1.00
C LYS A 30 -3.52 13.86 -1.46
N ASP A 31 -3.13 14.94 -2.13
CA ASP A 31 -1.78 15.07 -2.67
C ASP A 31 -0.75 15.18 -1.54
N LEU A 32 -1.07 15.91 -0.47
CA LEU A 32 -0.23 15.97 0.73
C LEU A 32 -0.03 14.59 1.36
N ILE A 33 -1.13 13.87 1.60
CA ILE A 33 -1.05 12.51 2.18
C ILE A 33 -0.25 11.57 1.28
N SER A 34 -0.48 11.65 -0.04
CA SER A 34 0.29 10.86 -1.01
C SER A 34 1.79 11.19 -0.97
N ALA A 35 2.14 12.46 -0.87
CA ALA A 35 3.53 12.90 -0.75
C ALA A 35 4.18 12.42 0.57
N ILE A 36 3.46 12.47 1.68
CA ILE A 36 3.92 11.93 2.97
C ILE A 36 4.20 10.44 2.84
N VAL A 37 3.21 9.66 2.39
CA VAL A 37 3.31 8.20 2.28
C VAL A 37 4.41 7.81 1.29
N TRP A 38 4.45 8.46 0.12
CA TRP A 38 5.48 8.21 -0.89
C TRP A 38 6.89 8.42 -0.30
N THR A 39 7.10 9.55 0.37
CA THR A 39 8.42 9.87 0.96
C THR A 39 8.78 8.89 2.07
N MET A 40 7.84 8.54 2.96
CA MET A 40 8.06 7.52 4.00
C MET A 40 8.46 6.15 3.44
N MET A 41 7.95 5.78 2.27
CA MET A 41 8.23 4.48 1.64
C MET A 41 9.52 4.47 0.80
N THR A 42 9.92 5.63 0.24
CA THR A 42 11.02 5.70 -0.74
C THR A 42 12.28 6.37 -0.22
N SER A 43 12.19 7.18 0.87
CA SER A 43 13.39 7.79 1.46
C SER A 43 14.30 6.73 2.10
N ALA A 44 15.59 7.05 2.16
CA ALA A 44 16.60 6.14 2.70
C ALA A 44 16.37 5.81 4.18
N ASP A 45 15.96 6.82 4.95
CA ASP A 45 15.66 6.76 6.39
C ASP A 45 14.18 6.52 6.71
N GLY A 46 13.32 6.35 5.70
CA GLY A 46 11.89 6.15 5.93
C GLY A 46 11.16 7.31 6.58
N THR A 47 11.71 8.53 6.50
CA THR A 47 11.15 9.74 7.11
C THR A 47 10.67 10.73 6.06
N ALA A 48 9.46 11.25 6.24
CA ALA A 48 8.95 12.37 5.49
C ALA A 48 8.96 13.63 6.37
N PHE A 49 9.66 14.67 5.93
CA PHE A 49 9.76 15.95 6.63
C PHE A 49 8.91 17.01 5.94
N PHE A 50 8.18 17.80 6.75
CA PHE A 50 7.37 18.91 6.28
C PHE A 50 7.56 20.12 7.20
N LEU A 51 7.72 21.28 6.62
CA LEU A 51 7.84 22.55 7.34
C LEU A 51 6.48 23.23 7.42
N PRO A 52 5.87 23.37 8.61
CA PRO A 52 4.71 24.21 8.81
C PRO A 52 5.09 25.68 8.61
N VAL A 53 4.40 26.37 7.71
CA VAL A 53 4.52 27.80 7.51
C VAL A 53 3.35 28.51 8.15
N THR A 54 3.64 29.37 9.10
CA THR A 54 2.63 30.16 9.82
C THR A 54 2.73 31.63 9.45
N GLN A 55 1.60 32.29 9.34
CA GLN A 55 1.48 33.73 9.17
C GLN A 55 0.43 34.26 10.13
N ASP A 56 0.75 35.28 10.92
CA ASP A 56 -0.13 35.87 11.93
C ASP A 56 -0.70 34.83 12.94
N GLY A 57 0.14 33.84 13.29
CA GLY A 57 -0.26 32.74 14.20
C GLY A 57 -1.16 31.66 13.58
N LEU A 58 -1.50 31.77 12.28
CA LEU A 58 -2.32 30.80 11.57
C LEU A 58 -1.45 29.97 10.63
N LEU A 59 -1.72 28.66 10.60
CA LEU A 59 -1.10 27.75 9.64
C LEU A 59 -1.54 28.11 8.21
N ARG A 60 -0.57 28.34 7.31
CA ARG A 60 -0.81 28.74 5.92
C ARG A 60 -0.39 27.71 4.91
N ASP A 61 0.64 26.91 5.22
CA ASP A 61 1.16 25.91 4.30
C ASP A 61 1.88 24.79 5.05
N LEU A 62 1.93 23.61 4.45
CA LEU A 62 2.74 22.47 4.86
C LEU A 62 3.71 22.15 3.72
N VAL A 63 4.93 22.69 3.80
CA VAL A 63 5.92 22.60 2.72
C VAL A 63 6.74 21.33 2.86
N PRO A 64 6.76 20.43 1.85
CA PRO A 64 7.62 19.25 1.88
C PRO A 64 9.10 19.65 1.85
N MET A 65 9.92 18.91 2.61
CA MET A 65 11.38 19.13 2.70
C MET A 65 12.13 17.93 2.07
N PRO A 66 12.15 17.80 0.74
CA PRO A 66 12.82 16.68 0.08
C PRO A 66 14.33 16.71 0.37
N GLY A 67 14.88 15.54 0.74
CA GLY A 67 16.28 15.39 1.10
C GLY A 67 16.66 15.94 2.48
N ALA A 68 15.70 16.33 3.31
CA ALA A 68 15.97 16.67 4.70
C ALA A 68 16.43 15.43 5.49
N GLN A 69 17.32 15.63 6.45
CA GLN A 69 17.87 14.58 7.30
C GLN A 69 17.89 15.01 8.75
N ALA A 70 17.57 14.10 9.65
CA ALA A 70 17.77 14.29 11.08
C ALA A 70 19.20 13.88 11.45
N LEU A 71 19.97 14.79 12.00
CA LEU A 71 21.36 14.59 12.35
C LEU A 71 21.58 14.87 13.84
N SER A 72 22.51 14.12 14.43
CA SER A 72 22.99 14.35 15.78
C SER A 72 24.53 14.22 15.78
N PRO A 73 25.26 15.27 16.07
CA PRO A 73 26.73 15.23 16.14
C PRO A 73 27.23 14.60 17.43
N ASP A 74 26.38 14.47 18.46
CA ASP A 74 26.71 14.07 19.83
C ASP A 74 25.85 12.89 20.30
N GLU A 75 25.64 11.91 19.42
CA GLU A 75 24.97 10.63 19.71
C GLU A 75 23.56 10.78 20.35
N GLY A 76 22.85 11.84 20.02
CA GLY A 76 21.48 12.06 20.45
C GLY A 76 21.29 13.17 21.49
N ALA A 77 22.37 13.78 22.03
CA ALA A 77 22.24 14.88 22.97
C ALA A 77 21.68 16.14 22.27
N THR A 78 22.12 16.40 21.04
CA THR A 78 21.60 17.49 20.22
C THR A 78 21.10 16.94 18.87
N VAL A 79 19.84 17.12 18.55
CA VAL A 79 19.26 16.70 17.28
C VAL A 79 18.79 17.95 16.51
N TYR A 80 19.12 18.00 15.21
CA TYR A 80 18.60 19.02 14.30
C TYR A 80 18.23 18.42 12.95
N ILE A 81 17.35 19.12 12.22
CA ILE A 81 16.97 18.75 10.87
C ILE A 81 17.75 19.61 9.89
N GLN A 82 18.58 18.98 9.06
CA GLN A 82 19.33 19.67 8.02
C GLN A 82 18.55 19.65 6.70
N TRP A 83 18.32 20.81 6.11
CA TRP A 83 17.69 20.96 4.81
C TRP A 83 18.23 22.17 4.04
N ARG A 84 18.67 21.96 2.81
CA ARG A 84 19.21 23.00 1.92
C ARG A 84 20.28 23.88 2.60
N GLY A 85 21.16 23.26 3.38
CA GLY A 85 22.23 23.97 4.10
C GLY A 85 21.79 24.75 5.35
N ARG A 86 20.53 24.64 5.75
CA ARG A 86 20.00 25.25 6.99
C ARG A 86 19.67 24.16 8.02
N GLN A 87 19.78 24.53 9.27
CA GLN A 87 19.39 23.71 10.41
C GLN A 87 18.06 24.20 10.97
N TYR A 88 17.20 23.25 11.31
CA TYR A 88 15.87 23.47 11.89
C TYR A 88 15.74 22.68 13.19
N ASP A 89 15.06 23.27 14.16
CA ASP A 89 14.69 22.57 15.37
C ASP A 89 13.69 21.44 15.03
N PRO A 90 13.92 20.20 15.49
CA PRO A 90 13.00 19.10 15.30
C PRO A 90 11.56 19.37 15.76
N GLN A 91 11.39 20.28 16.74
CA GLN A 91 10.05 20.66 17.22
C GLN A 91 9.28 21.51 16.22
N THR A 92 9.95 22.23 15.34
CA THR A 92 9.32 23.09 14.32
C THR A 92 9.03 22.38 13.01
N VAL A 93 9.50 21.15 12.82
CA VAL A 93 9.36 20.36 11.60
C VAL A 93 8.52 19.13 11.87
N LEU A 94 7.49 18.88 11.03
CA LEU A 94 6.73 17.63 11.07
C LEU A 94 7.59 16.48 10.56
N GLN A 95 7.59 15.35 11.28
CA GLN A 95 8.38 14.16 10.99
C GLN A 95 7.50 12.92 10.98
N PHE A 96 7.14 12.45 9.80
CA PHE A 96 6.34 11.25 9.63
C PHE A 96 7.26 10.05 9.42
N ARG A 97 7.25 9.09 10.36
CA ARG A 97 8.10 7.88 10.36
C ARG A 97 7.25 6.66 10.61
N ARG A 98 7.39 5.65 9.76
CA ARG A 98 6.68 4.37 9.98
C ARG A 98 7.36 3.54 11.06
N TRP A 99 8.70 3.47 11.02
CA TRP A 99 9.53 2.81 12.01
C TRP A 99 10.62 3.77 12.46
N VAL A 100 11.02 3.63 13.70
CA VAL A 100 12.12 4.39 14.31
C VAL A 100 13.30 3.45 14.42
N ASP A 101 14.50 3.94 14.08
CA ASP A 101 15.72 3.18 14.31
C ASP A 101 15.98 3.09 15.82
N PRO A 102 16.04 1.88 16.42
CA PRO A 102 16.25 1.75 17.85
C PRO A 102 17.63 2.22 18.32
N ASN A 103 18.65 2.20 17.43
CA ASN A 103 19.99 2.66 17.71
C ASN A 103 20.13 4.19 17.54
N PHE A 104 19.34 4.75 16.62
CA PHE A 104 19.33 6.19 16.31
C PHE A 104 17.90 6.73 16.38
N PRO A 105 17.33 6.97 17.59
CA PRO A 105 15.92 7.32 17.76
C PRO A 105 15.45 8.58 17.06
N TRP A 106 16.37 9.44 16.62
CA TRP A 106 16.08 10.63 15.82
C TRP A 106 15.87 10.31 14.34
N GLN A 107 16.26 9.12 13.88
CA GLN A 107 16.10 8.67 12.50
C GLN A 107 14.95 7.66 12.36
N GLY A 108 14.39 7.59 11.18
CA GLY A 108 13.48 6.52 10.81
C GLY A 108 14.23 5.34 10.21
N LEU A 109 13.56 4.21 10.10
CA LEU A 109 14.06 3.01 9.43
C LEU A 109 13.37 2.86 8.08
N GLY A 110 14.10 3.07 6.99
CA GLY A 110 13.61 3.00 5.62
C GLY A 110 13.55 1.59 5.07
N LEU A 111 12.61 1.34 4.17
CA LEU A 111 12.45 0.05 3.48
C LEU A 111 13.49 -0.19 2.38
N ARG A 112 14.21 0.84 1.97
CA ARG A 112 15.07 0.79 0.78
C ARG A 112 16.10 -0.35 0.83
N MET A 113 16.75 -0.53 1.97
CA MET A 113 17.77 -1.58 2.12
C MET A 113 17.13 -2.97 2.07
N SER A 114 16.03 -3.18 2.78
CA SER A 114 15.33 -4.47 2.78
C SER A 114 14.72 -4.85 1.43
N LEU A 115 14.37 -3.86 0.60
CA LEU A 115 13.81 -4.07 -0.73
C LEU A 115 14.89 -4.26 -1.81
N LEU A 116 16.13 -3.84 -1.57
CA LEU A 116 17.16 -3.76 -2.59
C LEU A 116 17.45 -5.14 -3.21
N ASP A 117 17.63 -6.16 -2.40
CA ASP A 117 17.96 -7.51 -2.86
C ASP A 117 16.81 -8.13 -3.65
N VAL A 118 15.56 -7.99 -3.16
CA VAL A 118 14.37 -8.51 -3.83
C VAL A 118 14.15 -7.80 -5.18
N VAL A 119 14.33 -6.47 -5.23
CA VAL A 119 14.23 -5.70 -6.50
C VAL A 119 15.32 -6.08 -7.47
N ASN A 120 16.54 -6.35 -7.00
CA ASN A 120 17.64 -6.83 -7.85
C ASN A 120 17.36 -8.24 -8.40
N SER A 121 16.80 -9.15 -7.58
CA SER A 121 16.32 -10.46 -8.03
C SER A 121 15.29 -10.32 -9.15
N LEU A 122 14.24 -9.53 -8.94
CA LEU A 122 13.22 -9.26 -9.96
C LEU A 122 13.79 -8.68 -11.26
N ARG A 123 14.78 -7.79 -11.17
CA ARG A 123 15.46 -7.24 -12.36
C ARG A 123 16.25 -8.31 -13.10
N GLN A 124 16.94 -9.16 -12.36
CA GLN A 124 17.69 -10.27 -12.94
C GLN A 124 16.76 -11.27 -13.65
N GLU A 125 15.65 -11.64 -13.03
CA GLU A 125 14.64 -12.52 -13.62
C GLU A 125 14.03 -11.93 -14.90
N GLN A 126 13.71 -10.62 -14.90
CA GLN A 126 13.24 -9.92 -16.09
C GLN A 126 14.30 -9.89 -17.20
N ALA A 127 15.58 -9.67 -16.85
CA ALA A 127 16.68 -9.68 -17.82
C ALA A 127 16.87 -11.07 -18.42
N THR A 128 16.79 -12.11 -17.61
CA THR A 128 16.86 -13.53 -18.05
C THR A 128 15.70 -13.85 -18.98
N LYS A 129 14.47 -13.49 -18.62
CA LYS A 129 13.29 -13.67 -19.47
C LYS A 129 13.43 -12.93 -20.80
N LYS A 130 13.89 -11.67 -20.78
CA LYS A 130 14.11 -10.89 -21.99
C LYS A 130 15.22 -11.50 -22.84
N GLY A 131 16.33 -11.96 -22.25
CA GLY A 131 17.40 -12.65 -22.93
C GLY A 131 16.92 -13.94 -23.59
N PHE A 132 16.11 -14.72 -22.88
CA PHE A 132 15.51 -15.95 -23.40
C PHE A 132 14.57 -15.66 -24.60
N MET A 133 13.73 -14.64 -24.50
CA MET A 133 12.80 -14.28 -25.58
C MET A 133 13.47 -13.60 -26.79
N SER A 134 14.67 -13.03 -26.63
CA SER A 134 15.43 -12.38 -27.70
C SER A 134 16.38 -13.32 -28.46
N ASP A 135 16.13 -14.61 -28.42
CA ASP A 135 16.94 -15.66 -29.06
C ASP A 135 18.39 -15.82 -28.58
N LYS A 136 18.84 -15.04 -27.62
CA LYS A 136 20.20 -15.18 -27.04
C LYS A 136 20.42 -16.51 -26.35
N TRP A 137 19.34 -17.18 -25.94
CA TRP A 137 19.30 -18.45 -25.25
C TRP A 137 18.75 -19.60 -26.12
N LYS A 138 18.69 -19.40 -27.47
CA LYS A 138 18.34 -20.52 -28.34
C LYS A 138 19.34 -21.63 -28.12
N PRO A 139 18.89 -22.89 -28.09
CA PRO A 139 19.78 -24.00 -27.92
C PRO A 139 20.82 -23.96 -29.05
N SER A 140 22.07 -24.00 -28.64
CA SER A 140 23.12 -24.16 -29.61
C SER A 140 22.95 -25.54 -30.24
N VAL A 141 22.72 -25.56 -31.51
CA VAL A 141 22.76 -26.82 -32.27
C VAL A 141 24.20 -27.30 -32.20
N ILE A 142 24.45 -28.49 -31.66
CA ILE A 142 25.75 -29.11 -31.66
C ILE A 142 25.87 -29.82 -33.00
N VAL A 143 26.68 -29.29 -33.86
CA VAL A 143 27.03 -29.93 -35.14
C VAL A 143 28.34 -30.67 -34.90
N LYS A 144 28.29 -31.99 -34.90
CA LYS A 144 29.50 -32.84 -34.87
C LYS A 144 29.96 -33.03 -36.32
N VAL A 145 31.12 -32.55 -36.63
CA VAL A 145 31.76 -32.71 -37.95
C VAL A 145 32.87 -33.72 -37.82
N ASP A 146 32.97 -34.64 -38.78
CA ASP A 146 34.09 -35.58 -38.80
C ASP A 146 35.39 -34.81 -39.08
N ALA A 147 36.33 -34.86 -38.13
CA ALA A 147 37.54 -34.01 -38.10
C ALA A 147 38.59 -34.40 -39.14
N LEU A 148 38.32 -35.37 -39.98
CA LEU A 148 39.28 -35.90 -40.97
C LEU A 148 39.30 -35.11 -42.30
N SER A 149 38.46 -34.13 -42.50
CA SER A 149 38.52 -33.24 -43.67
C SER A 149 39.30 -31.98 -43.34
N ASP A 150 40.47 -31.81 -43.91
CA ASP A 150 41.34 -30.62 -43.81
C ASP A 150 40.59 -29.30 -44.19
N GLU A 151 39.49 -29.43 -44.89
CA GLU A 151 38.66 -28.33 -45.39
C GLU A 151 37.90 -27.58 -44.27
N PHE A 152 37.65 -28.23 -43.10
CA PHE A 152 36.94 -27.68 -41.98
C PHE A 152 37.81 -27.43 -40.74
N ALA A 153 39.09 -27.68 -40.86
CA ALA A 153 40.07 -27.43 -39.81
C ALA A 153 40.42 -25.94 -39.77
N GLY A 154 39.99 -25.25 -38.74
CA GLY A 154 40.34 -23.86 -38.49
C GLY A 154 39.14 -22.87 -38.36
N PRO A 155 39.38 -21.62 -37.98
CA PRO A 155 38.31 -20.62 -37.79
C PRO A 155 37.54 -20.27 -39.06
N GLU A 156 38.21 -20.29 -40.23
CA GLU A 156 37.57 -19.99 -41.53
C GLU A 156 36.71 -21.15 -42.04
N GLY A 157 37.10 -22.38 -41.88
CA GLY A 157 36.30 -23.55 -42.22
C GLY A 157 35.03 -23.61 -41.38
N ARG A 158 35.14 -23.31 -40.09
CA ARG A 158 33.96 -23.20 -39.19
C ARG A 158 33.00 -22.08 -39.58
N ARG A 159 33.50 -20.93 -40.05
CA ARG A 159 32.65 -19.83 -40.56
C ARG A 159 31.95 -20.25 -41.87
N ARG A 160 32.62 -20.84 -42.80
CA ARG A 160 32.00 -21.34 -44.05
C ARG A 160 30.90 -22.34 -43.79
N LEU A 161 31.15 -23.29 -42.90
CA LEU A 161 30.14 -24.26 -42.46
C LEU A 161 28.89 -23.58 -41.82
N THR A 162 29.14 -22.59 -40.98
CA THR A 162 28.06 -21.82 -40.35
C THR A 162 27.27 -21.02 -41.37
N ASP A 163 27.94 -20.36 -42.31
CA ASP A 163 27.30 -19.48 -43.29
C ASP A 163 26.57 -20.31 -44.37
N GLU A 164 27.10 -21.44 -44.79
CA GLU A 164 26.53 -22.27 -45.86
C GLU A 164 25.39 -23.16 -45.36
N TYR A 165 25.52 -23.74 -44.17
CA TYR A 165 24.55 -24.72 -43.65
C TYR A 165 23.66 -24.21 -42.52
N ILE A 166 24.07 -23.20 -41.75
CA ILE A 166 23.29 -22.72 -40.61
C ILE A 166 22.60 -21.39 -40.90
N THR A 167 23.32 -20.43 -41.48
CA THR A 167 22.80 -19.07 -41.72
C THR A 167 21.98 -18.97 -42.96
N GLY A 168 22.19 -19.85 -43.96
CA GLY A 168 21.49 -19.84 -45.27
C GLY A 168 20.06 -20.42 -45.26
N SER A 169 19.58 -20.97 -44.13
CA SER A 169 18.20 -21.49 -44.09
C SER A 169 17.22 -20.44 -43.64
N GLU A 170 16.25 -20.13 -44.51
CA GLU A 170 15.08 -19.27 -44.17
C GLU A 170 14.27 -19.89 -43.04
N ALA A 171 13.71 -19.05 -42.19
CA ALA A 171 12.91 -19.49 -41.05
C ALA A 171 11.72 -20.33 -41.53
N GLY A 172 11.73 -21.64 -41.22
CA GLY A 172 10.67 -22.57 -41.55
C GLY A 172 11.01 -23.50 -42.75
N ALA A 173 12.15 -23.33 -43.42
CA ALA A 173 12.59 -24.25 -44.46
C ALA A 173 13.18 -25.54 -43.86
N PRO A 174 12.95 -26.73 -44.47
CA PRO A 174 13.55 -27.98 -43.96
C PRO A 174 15.05 -27.94 -44.16
N TRP A 175 15.78 -28.31 -43.11
CA TRP A 175 17.22 -28.38 -43.10
C TRP A 175 17.68 -29.67 -43.77
N ILE A 176 18.32 -29.55 -44.91
CA ILE A 176 18.87 -30.69 -45.66
C ILE A 176 20.38 -30.75 -45.37
N ILE A 177 20.80 -31.76 -44.63
CA ILE A 177 22.19 -31.95 -44.22
C ILE A 177 22.71 -33.29 -44.79
N PRO A 178 23.91 -33.34 -45.41
CA PRO A 178 24.51 -34.59 -45.81
C PRO A 178 24.77 -35.47 -44.58
N SER A 179 24.16 -36.65 -44.53
CA SER A 179 24.21 -37.55 -43.39
C SER A 179 25.59 -38.14 -43.11
N GLU A 180 26.49 -38.10 -44.13
CA GLU A 180 27.86 -38.63 -44.01
C GLU A 180 28.87 -37.63 -43.44
N LEU A 181 28.50 -36.33 -43.39
CA LEU A 181 29.42 -35.26 -42.97
C LEU A 181 29.13 -34.70 -41.59
N MET A 182 27.91 -34.80 -41.12
CA MET A 182 27.47 -34.12 -39.87
C MET A 182 26.44 -34.92 -39.11
N GLU A 183 26.63 -35.06 -37.81
CA GLU A 183 25.62 -35.50 -36.86
C GLU A 183 25.09 -34.26 -36.10
N VAL A 184 23.82 -33.94 -36.27
CA VAL A 184 23.19 -32.81 -35.57
C VAL A 184 22.52 -33.32 -34.30
N GLN A 185 23.08 -32.95 -33.18
CA GLN A 185 22.48 -33.22 -31.89
C GLN A 185 21.71 -31.99 -31.39
N GLN A 186 20.39 -32.10 -31.41
CA GLN A 186 19.53 -31.06 -30.86
C GLN A 186 19.60 -31.09 -29.34
N VAL A 187 20.18 -30.07 -28.74
CA VAL A 187 20.08 -29.86 -27.28
C VAL A 187 18.68 -29.41 -26.97
N LYS A 188 17.97 -30.19 -26.15
CA LYS A 188 16.61 -29.80 -25.72
C LYS A 188 16.68 -28.44 -25.00
N PRO A 189 16.02 -27.40 -25.51
CA PRO A 189 16.07 -26.09 -24.86
C PRO A 189 15.44 -26.19 -23.50
N LEU A 190 16.04 -25.52 -22.51
CA LEU A 190 15.41 -25.29 -21.23
C LEU A 190 14.15 -24.45 -21.49
N SER A 191 13.03 -24.89 -20.97
CA SER A 191 11.78 -24.08 -21.03
C SER A 191 11.81 -22.98 -19.94
N LEU A 192 11.00 -21.94 -20.11
CA LEU A 192 10.80 -20.94 -19.03
C LEU A 192 10.30 -21.59 -17.73
N SER A 193 9.58 -22.71 -17.85
CA SER A 193 9.16 -23.53 -16.70
C SER A 193 10.34 -24.22 -16.02
N ASP A 194 11.31 -24.72 -16.78
CA ASP A 194 12.50 -25.36 -16.22
C ASP A 194 13.38 -24.37 -15.45
N LEU A 195 13.32 -23.09 -15.79
CA LEU A 195 13.99 -22.01 -15.08
C LEU A 195 13.23 -21.51 -13.84
N ALA A 196 12.01 -22.03 -13.58
CA ALA A 196 11.14 -21.61 -12.47
C ALA A 196 10.97 -20.08 -12.31
N ILE A 197 11.20 -19.31 -13.40
CA ILE A 197 11.20 -17.83 -13.37
C ILE A 197 9.81 -17.29 -12.94
N LYS A 198 8.75 -17.98 -13.35
CA LYS A 198 7.40 -17.54 -12.99
C LYS A 198 7.18 -17.60 -11.49
N ASP A 199 7.60 -18.69 -10.86
CA ASP A 199 7.42 -18.93 -9.43
C ASP A 199 8.32 -18.00 -8.60
N GLY A 200 9.55 -17.76 -9.08
CA GLY A 200 10.48 -16.79 -8.50
C GLY A 200 9.90 -15.38 -8.50
N VAL A 201 9.44 -14.88 -9.65
CA VAL A 201 8.78 -13.55 -9.77
C VAL A 201 7.57 -13.44 -8.85
N GLU A 202 6.76 -14.49 -8.73
CA GLU A 202 5.58 -14.46 -7.84
C GLU A 202 6.00 -14.41 -6.36
N LEU A 203 7.03 -15.19 -5.98
CA LEU A 203 7.57 -15.17 -4.61
C LEU A 203 8.16 -13.80 -4.27
N ASP A 204 8.95 -13.22 -5.15
CA ASP A 204 9.56 -11.91 -4.96
C ASP A 204 8.49 -10.80 -4.85
N LYS A 205 7.44 -10.85 -5.65
CA LYS A 205 6.29 -9.93 -5.52
C LYS A 205 5.60 -10.07 -4.16
N LYS A 206 5.40 -11.30 -3.67
CA LYS A 206 4.84 -11.54 -2.34
C LYS A 206 5.77 -11.01 -1.24
N ALA A 207 7.07 -11.16 -1.38
CA ALA A 207 8.05 -10.61 -0.45
C ALA A 207 8.03 -9.07 -0.42
N VAL A 208 7.98 -8.40 -1.58
CA VAL A 208 7.80 -6.95 -1.68
C VAL A 208 6.49 -6.51 -1.04
N ALA A 209 5.38 -7.21 -1.32
CA ALA A 209 4.08 -6.92 -0.73
C ALA A 209 4.11 -6.99 0.81
N ALA A 210 4.74 -8.03 1.36
CA ALA A 210 4.90 -8.22 2.80
C ALA A 210 5.75 -7.12 3.44
N LEU A 211 6.87 -6.73 2.84
CA LEU A 211 7.73 -5.65 3.33
C LEU A 211 7.02 -4.28 3.33
N ILE A 212 6.27 -3.97 2.28
CA ILE A 212 5.50 -2.73 2.20
C ILE A 212 4.25 -2.80 3.10
N GLY A 213 3.71 -4.00 3.32
CA GLY A 213 2.48 -4.24 4.08
C GLY A 213 1.22 -4.02 3.25
N VAL A 214 1.27 -4.40 1.96
CA VAL A 214 0.12 -4.41 1.05
C VAL A 214 -0.24 -5.84 0.65
N THR A 215 -1.42 -6.04 0.05
CA THR A 215 -1.79 -7.37 -0.42
C THR A 215 -1.01 -7.77 -1.67
N PRO A 216 -0.59 -9.02 -1.83
CA PRO A 216 0.11 -9.50 -3.03
C PRO A 216 -0.64 -9.22 -4.33
N TYR A 217 -1.96 -9.27 -4.31
CA TYR A 217 -2.83 -8.94 -5.44
C TYR A 217 -2.55 -7.55 -6.03
N MET A 218 -2.24 -6.54 -5.18
CA MET A 218 -1.91 -5.18 -5.64
C MET A 218 -0.64 -5.13 -6.48
N LEU A 219 0.25 -6.11 -6.33
CA LEU A 219 1.47 -6.27 -7.13
C LEU A 219 1.30 -7.28 -8.29
N GLY A 220 0.07 -7.73 -8.53
CA GLY A 220 -0.23 -8.71 -9.57
C GLY A 220 0.27 -10.12 -9.21
N ALA A 221 0.21 -10.51 -7.94
CA ALA A 221 0.49 -11.86 -7.46
C ALA A 221 -0.67 -12.36 -6.61
N GLY A 222 -1.11 -13.61 -6.82
CA GLY A 222 -2.27 -14.17 -6.12
C GLY A 222 -3.62 -13.64 -6.60
N ALA A 223 -4.69 -14.06 -5.89
CA ALA A 223 -6.07 -13.66 -6.16
C ALA A 223 -6.52 -12.55 -5.19
N TYR A 224 -7.52 -11.78 -5.57
CA TYR A 224 -8.14 -10.82 -4.67
C TYR A 224 -8.90 -11.51 -3.53
N SER A 225 -8.76 -10.97 -2.33
CA SER A 225 -9.48 -11.41 -1.13
C SER A 225 -9.90 -10.20 -0.30
N ASP A 226 -11.21 -10.09 0.00
CA ASP A 226 -11.76 -9.06 0.87
C ASP A 226 -11.14 -9.13 2.27
N ALA A 227 -10.91 -10.34 2.79
CA ALA A 227 -10.30 -10.55 4.10
C ALA A 227 -8.86 -10.00 4.15
N GLU A 228 -8.03 -10.30 3.14
CA GLU A 228 -6.67 -9.76 3.05
C GLU A 228 -6.68 -8.25 2.85
N HIS A 229 -7.57 -7.72 2.00
CA HIS A 229 -7.73 -6.28 1.80
C HIS A 229 -8.10 -5.58 3.11
N ASN A 230 -9.10 -6.07 3.82
CA ASN A 230 -9.54 -5.52 5.09
C ASN A 230 -8.46 -5.64 6.17
N HIS A 231 -7.70 -6.73 6.19
CA HIS A 231 -6.54 -6.88 7.07
C HIS A 231 -5.47 -5.82 6.78
N MET A 232 -5.13 -5.58 5.52
CA MET A 232 -4.20 -4.51 5.12
C MET A 232 -4.69 -3.12 5.55
N ILE A 233 -5.98 -2.82 5.39
CA ILE A 233 -6.56 -1.55 5.88
C ILE A 233 -6.35 -1.42 7.38
N LYS A 234 -6.65 -2.47 8.15
CA LYS A 234 -6.53 -2.49 9.60
C LYS A 234 -5.08 -2.34 10.08
N THR A 235 -4.15 -3.04 9.46
CA THR A 235 -2.75 -3.12 9.92
C THR A 235 -1.86 -2.05 9.32
N THR A 236 -2.01 -1.73 8.05
CA THR A 236 -1.11 -0.82 7.34
C THR A 236 -1.71 0.57 7.18
N ALA A 237 -2.88 0.67 6.53
CA ALA A 237 -3.47 1.99 6.24
C ALA A 237 -3.85 2.74 7.52
N THR A 238 -4.45 2.06 8.49
CA THR A 238 -4.82 2.67 9.79
C THR A 238 -3.60 3.07 10.60
N THR A 239 -2.53 2.25 10.58
CA THR A 239 -1.27 2.61 11.24
C THR A 239 -0.65 3.86 10.64
N ILE A 240 -0.59 3.98 9.31
CA ILE A 240 -0.08 5.17 8.62
C ILE A 240 -0.96 6.40 8.94
N ALA A 241 -2.28 6.24 8.90
CA ALA A 241 -3.21 7.31 9.25
C ALA A 241 -2.99 7.81 10.69
N ASN A 242 -2.77 6.90 11.64
CA ASN A 242 -2.49 7.24 13.04
C ASN A 242 -1.15 7.97 13.19
N ILE A 243 -0.09 7.53 12.51
CA ILE A 243 1.21 8.21 12.51
C ILE A 243 1.06 9.66 12.05
N ILE A 244 0.34 9.87 10.95
CA ILE A 244 0.10 11.22 10.41
C ILE A 244 -0.70 12.06 11.42
N CYS A 245 -1.79 11.52 11.95
CA CYS A 245 -2.65 12.23 12.89
C CYS A 245 -1.94 12.58 14.19
N GLN A 246 -1.15 11.65 14.74
CA GLN A 246 -0.39 11.88 15.98
C GLN A 246 0.67 12.96 15.81
N GLU A 247 1.42 12.95 14.71
CA GLU A 247 2.43 13.98 14.46
C GLU A 247 1.82 15.36 14.23
N LEU A 248 0.72 15.44 13.48
CA LEU A 248 -0.03 16.68 13.29
C LEU A 248 -0.59 17.19 14.62
N THR A 249 -1.17 16.31 15.44
CA THR A 249 -1.71 16.66 16.77
C THR A 249 -0.61 17.20 17.67
N ARG A 250 0.50 16.48 17.76
CA ARG A 250 1.62 16.82 18.64
C ARG A 250 2.23 18.19 18.35
N LYS A 251 2.30 18.58 17.06
CA LYS A 251 3.05 19.78 16.66
C LYS A 251 2.20 20.96 16.22
N LEU A 252 0.96 20.74 15.84
CA LEU A 252 0.08 21.80 15.35
C LEU A 252 -1.02 22.19 16.33
N LEU A 253 -1.28 21.38 17.36
CA LEU A 253 -2.33 21.65 18.33
C LEU A 253 -1.74 21.82 19.72
N PHE A 254 -2.09 22.93 20.38
CA PHE A 254 -1.64 23.24 21.73
C PHE A 254 -2.69 22.88 22.80
N ALA A 255 -3.97 22.84 22.42
CA ALA A 255 -5.06 22.49 23.32
C ALA A 255 -5.12 20.98 23.51
N SER A 256 -5.18 20.54 24.76
CA SER A 256 -5.10 19.11 25.15
C SER A 256 -6.36 18.30 24.77
N ASP A 257 -7.46 18.99 24.52
CA ASP A 257 -8.75 18.42 24.12
C ASP A 257 -8.92 18.30 22.60
N LEU A 258 -7.99 18.86 21.81
CA LEU A 258 -8.02 18.81 20.36
C LEU A 258 -7.05 17.75 19.79
N TYR A 259 -7.51 17.05 18.76
CA TYR A 259 -6.69 16.10 18.05
C TYR A 259 -7.13 15.93 16.59
N PHE A 260 -6.16 15.51 15.74
CA PHE A 260 -6.46 15.11 14.38
C PHE A 260 -6.85 13.62 14.34
N THR A 261 -7.83 13.30 13.53
CA THR A 261 -8.21 11.92 13.24
C THR A 261 -8.46 11.74 11.75
N MET A 262 -8.24 10.51 11.26
CA MET A 262 -8.49 10.13 9.88
C MET A 262 -9.28 8.83 9.86
N SER A 263 -10.50 8.88 9.34
CA SER A 263 -11.33 7.68 9.23
C SER A 263 -10.88 6.83 8.05
N THR A 264 -10.54 5.56 8.34
CA THR A 264 -10.22 4.54 7.33
C THR A 264 -11.43 3.67 7.00
N ARG A 265 -12.59 3.91 7.62
CA ARG A 265 -13.80 3.09 7.47
C ARG A 265 -14.21 2.86 6.01
N ARG A 266 -14.18 3.94 5.18
CA ARG A 266 -14.56 3.88 3.76
C ARG A 266 -13.58 3.11 2.86
N LEU A 267 -12.43 2.69 3.39
CA LEU A 267 -11.45 1.89 2.66
C LEU A 267 -11.75 0.39 2.74
N TYR A 268 -12.53 -0.03 3.74
CA TYR A 268 -12.88 -1.44 3.89
C TYR A 268 -13.79 -1.92 2.75
N SER A 269 -13.53 -3.14 2.31
CA SER A 269 -14.39 -3.85 1.36
C SER A 269 -15.51 -4.53 2.14
N TYR A 270 -16.69 -3.92 2.11
CA TYR A 270 -17.92 -4.50 2.63
C TYR A 270 -18.99 -4.46 1.55
N SER A 271 -19.75 -5.50 1.44
CA SER A 271 -20.96 -5.48 0.60
C SER A 271 -22.00 -4.51 1.19
N THR A 272 -22.81 -3.89 0.35
CA THR A 272 -23.90 -3.02 0.80
C THR A 272 -24.85 -3.77 1.74
N LYS A 273 -25.02 -5.09 1.53
CA LYS A 273 -25.82 -5.94 2.39
C LYS A 273 -25.22 -6.06 3.79
N GLU A 274 -23.93 -6.37 3.91
CA GLU A 274 -23.25 -6.46 5.21
C GLU A 274 -23.33 -5.15 5.99
N LEU A 275 -23.12 -4.02 5.31
CA LEU A 275 -23.26 -2.69 5.93
C LEU A 275 -24.69 -2.44 6.40
N ALA A 276 -25.69 -2.79 5.58
CA ALA A 276 -27.09 -2.62 5.93
C ALA A 276 -27.52 -3.51 7.11
N ASP A 277 -27.06 -4.76 7.12
CA ASP A 277 -27.35 -5.71 8.20
C ASP A 277 -26.77 -5.26 9.54
N VAL A 278 -25.50 -4.84 9.55
CA VAL A 278 -24.85 -4.31 10.77
C VAL A 278 -25.49 -3.00 11.20
N ALA A 279 -25.69 -2.04 10.30
CA ALA A 279 -26.29 -0.76 10.60
C ALA A 279 -27.72 -0.90 11.14
N SER A 280 -28.54 -1.79 10.54
CA SER A 280 -29.89 -2.10 11.03
C SER A 280 -29.86 -2.71 12.42
N SER A 281 -28.89 -3.60 12.70
CA SER A 281 -28.73 -4.21 14.02
C SER A 281 -28.35 -3.18 15.09
N LEU A 282 -27.50 -2.20 14.75
CA LEU A 282 -27.11 -1.12 15.67
C LEU A 282 -28.25 -0.12 15.88
N TYR A 283 -29.02 0.19 14.82
CA TYR A 283 -30.18 1.07 14.87
C TYR A 283 -31.25 0.58 15.85
N VAL A 284 -31.66 -0.67 15.70
CA VAL A 284 -32.73 -1.24 16.57
C VAL A 284 -32.29 -1.41 18.03
N ARG A 285 -31.00 -1.36 18.30
CA ARG A 285 -30.42 -1.40 19.65
C ARG A 285 -30.20 0.01 20.26
N GLY A 286 -30.56 1.06 19.56
CA GLY A 286 -30.34 2.43 20.00
C GLY A 286 -28.89 2.89 20.05
N LEU A 287 -27.99 2.22 19.28
CA LEU A 287 -26.57 2.56 19.22
C LEU A 287 -26.25 3.48 18.03
N MET A 288 -27.16 3.61 17.07
CA MET A 288 -27.07 4.51 15.92
C MET A 288 -28.43 5.16 15.67
N ASP A 289 -28.43 6.40 15.23
CA ASP A 289 -29.63 7.06 14.72
C ASP A 289 -29.88 6.72 13.23
N GLY A 290 -31.04 7.09 12.71
CA GLY A 290 -31.41 6.78 11.33
C GLY A 290 -30.55 7.48 10.28
N ASN A 291 -29.97 8.64 10.60
CA ASN A 291 -29.09 9.36 9.70
C ASN A 291 -27.67 8.75 9.66
N GLU A 292 -27.20 8.23 10.79
CA GLU A 292 -25.94 7.47 10.84
C GLU A 292 -26.02 6.18 10.04
N VAL A 293 -27.16 5.45 10.13
CA VAL A 293 -27.45 4.27 9.30
C VAL A 293 -27.42 4.63 7.82
N ARG A 294 -28.05 5.75 7.46
CA ARG A 294 -28.06 6.24 6.07
C ARG A 294 -26.65 6.56 5.56
N ASP A 295 -25.83 7.24 6.37
CA ASP A 295 -24.41 7.51 6.00
C ASP A 295 -23.60 6.21 5.81
N TRP A 296 -23.87 5.19 6.63
CA TRP A 296 -23.19 3.90 6.50
C TRP A 296 -23.45 3.21 5.16
N VAL A 297 -24.68 3.30 4.65
CA VAL A 297 -25.06 2.71 3.35
C VAL A 297 -24.93 3.70 2.19
N GLY A 298 -24.32 4.87 2.43
CA GLY A 298 -24.05 5.89 1.40
C GLY A 298 -25.23 6.75 1.01
N LEU A 299 -26.28 6.82 1.83
CA LEU A 299 -27.46 7.68 1.61
C LEU A 299 -27.30 9.01 2.35
N SER A 300 -27.83 10.09 1.78
CA SER A 300 -27.85 11.41 2.40
C SER A 300 -28.79 11.46 3.63
N PRO A 301 -28.46 12.25 4.66
CA PRO A 301 -29.32 12.41 5.83
C PRO A 301 -30.70 12.99 5.47
N ARG A 302 -31.71 12.70 6.29
CA ARG A 302 -33.06 13.26 6.19
C ARG A 302 -33.47 13.86 7.52
N GLU A 303 -34.32 14.86 7.46
CA GLU A 303 -34.93 15.46 8.61
C GLU A 303 -35.82 14.45 9.35
N GLY A 304 -35.84 14.50 10.69
CA GLY A 304 -36.64 13.61 11.54
C GLY A 304 -36.04 12.24 11.83
N LEU A 305 -34.82 11.92 11.34
CA LEU A 305 -34.16 10.63 11.57
C LEU A 305 -32.95 10.70 12.53
N GLY A 306 -32.79 11.82 13.24
CA GLY A 306 -31.67 12.02 14.19
C GLY A 306 -31.94 11.51 15.60
N GLU A 307 -33.07 10.84 15.85
CA GLU A 307 -33.39 10.28 17.15
C GLU A 307 -32.98 8.82 17.27
N LEU A 308 -32.48 8.44 18.45
CA LEU A 308 -32.16 7.06 18.76
C LEU A 308 -33.46 6.26 19.02
N VAL A 309 -33.64 5.16 18.32
CA VAL A 309 -34.78 4.29 18.45
C VAL A 309 -34.35 2.97 19.11
N ILE A 310 -35.03 2.56 20.17
CA ILE A 310 -34.80 1.29 20.84
C ILE A 310 -36.02 0.38 20.61
N LEU A 311 -35.79 -0.82 20.10
CA LEU A 311 -36.85 -1.84 20.06
C LEU A 311 -37.14 -2.33 21.47
N GLU A 312 -38.39 -2.22 21.92
CA GLU A 312 -38.88 -2.56 23.27
C GLU A 312 -38.66 -4.05 23.68
N ASN A 313 -38.06 -4.87 22.83
CA ASN A 313 -37.88 -6.30 23.10
C ASN A 313 -36.79 -6.65 24.13
N TYR A 314 -36.02 -5.68 24.59
CA TYR A 314 -35.02 -5.86 25.64
C TYR A 314 -35.49 -5.24 26.97
N ILE A 315 -36.40 -5.92 27.63
CA ILE A 315 -36.89 -5.48 28.93
C ILE A 315 -36.02 -6.08 30.02
N PRO A 316 -35.60 -5.30 31.02
CA PRO A 316 -34.92 -5.83 32.19
C PRO A 316 -35.75 -6.95 32.81
N ARG A 317 -35.11 -8.06 33.20
CA ARG A 317 -35.76 -9.28 33.70
C ARG A 317 -36.80 -9.00 34.80
N GLY A 318 -36.59 -7.95 35.61
CA GLY A 318 -37.52 -7.53 36.66
C GLY A 318 -38.76 -6.75 36.20
N MET A 319 -38.80 -6.30 34.93
CA MET A 319 -39.90 -5.48 34.39
C MET A 319 -40.77 -6.19 33.33
N ILE A 320 -40.58 -7.49 33.16
CA ILE A 320 -41.32 -8.28 32.14
C ILE A 320 -42.86 -8.24 32.38
N GLY A 321 -43.29 -8.03 33.62
CA GLY A 321 -44.74 -7.91 33.98
C GLY A 321 -45.33 -6.53 33.86
N GLU A 322 -44.56 -5.49 33.58
CA GLU A 322 -45.04 -4.09 33.57
C GLU A 322 -45.19 -3.49 32.16
N GLN A 323 -45.30 -4.34 31.13
CA GLN A 323 -45.44 -3.83 29.75
C GLN A 323 -46.80 -3.28 29.46
N ASN A 324 -46.85 -1.95 29.17
CA ASN A 324 -48.11 -1.25 28.80
C ASN A 324 -48.78 -1.79 27.54
N LYS A 325 -48.08 -2.52 26.66
CA LYS A 325 -48.68 -3.19 25.49
C LYS A 325 -49.50 -4.44 25.83
N LEU A 326 -49.23 -5.07 26.97
CA LEU A 326 -50.04 -6.25 27.42
C LEU A 326 -51.30 -5.80 28.16
N THR A 327 -51.34 -4.56 28.67
CA THR A 327 -52.52 -4.02 29.38
C THR A 327 -53.51 -3.37 28.44
N GLN A 328 -53.13 -2.91 27.23
CA GLN A 328 -54.06 -2.31 26.26
C GLN A 328 -54.83 -3.34 25.39
N GLY A 329 -54.45 -4.59 25.40
CA GLY A 329 -55.13 -5.65 24.66
C GLY A 329 -56.26 -6.36 25.43
N GLY A 330 -56.54 -5.96 26.69
CA GLY A 330 -57.48 -6.64 27.58
C GLY A 330 -58.87 -5.99 27.75
N GLU A 331 -59.11 -4.79 27.20
CA GLU A 331 -60.34 -4.04 27.46
C GLU A 331 -61.36 -3.99 26.29
N ASP A 332 -61.15 -4.74 25.21
CA ASP A 332 -62.11 -4.71 24.09
C ASP A 332 -62.73 -6.09 23.77
N ASN A 333 -63.25 -6.77 24.82
CA ASN A 333 -64.25 -7.85 24.64
C ASN A 333 -65.20 -7.85 25.82
N GLY A 334 -66.30 -7.03 25.75
CA GLY A 334 -67.37 -7.12 26.70
C GLY A 334 -68.42 -6.00 26.60
N ALA A 335 -69.19 -5.96 25.52
CA ALA A 335 -70.60 -5.48 25.52
C ALA A 335 -71.28 -5.97 24.24
#